data_e7117d20d531b1f3c799611541f51cea
#
_entry.id   e7117d20d531b1f3c799611541f51cea
#
_cell.length_a   1.000
_cell.length_b   1.000
_cell.length_c   1.000
_cell.angle_alpha   90.00
_cell.angle_beta   90.00
_cell.angle_gamma   90.00
#
_symmetry.space_group_name_H-M   'P 1'
#
loop_
_entity.id
_entity.type
_entity.pdbx_description
1 polymer ?
#
loop_
_entity_poly.entity_id
_entity_poly.type
_entity_poly.pdbx_seq_one_letter_code
_entity_poly.pdbx_strand_id
1 'polypeptide(L)'
;MSTQYHIGMEINVLSNLIHREIDSYVSKNSPNFIDENITAINGHVIGFLYMNSDKDIFQRDIEELLQIRRSTASTLLQGMEAKGLIRREPVAFDARLKKLVLTEKSIAAHKQIATNISSFENKLTKDILEEELKTFFQVINKIKNNLTK
;
A
#
# COMPACT_ATOMS: atom_id res chain seq x y z
N MET A 1 -22.49 31.54 -1.56
CA MET A 1 -22.57 30.21 -0.91
C MET A 1 -21.17 29.71 -0.71
N SER A 2 -20.70 29.65 0.51
CA SER A 2 -19.45 28.97 0.78
C SER A 2 -19.69 27.48 0.62
N THR A 3 -19.13 26.87 -0.43
CA THR A 3 -19.10 25.43 -0.56
C THR A 3 -18.26 24.90 0.59
N GLN A 4 -18.90 24.35 1.60
CA GLN A 4 -18.21 23.81 2.76
C GLN A 4 -17.62 22.46 2.33
N TYR A 5 -16.34 22.47 1.94
CA TYR A 5 -15.61 21.27 1.57
C TYR A 5 -15.26 20.48 2.84
N HIS A 6 -15.82 19.30 2.96
CA HIS A 6 -15.47 18.35 4.02
C HIS A 6 -14.38 17.39 3.49
N ILE A 7 -13.13 17.83 3.51
CA ILE A 7 -11.99 17.10 2.95
C ILE A 7 -11.91 15.67 3.48
N GLY A 8 -12.08 15.48 4.79
CA GLY A 8 -12.03 14.14 5.39
C GLY A 8 -13.13 13.21 4.88
N MET A 9 -14.33 13.74 4.66
CA MET A 9 -15.44 12.97 4.10
C MET A 9 -15.16 12.59 2.64
N GLU A 10 -14.69 13.52 1.81
CA GLU A 10 -14.37 13.25 0.41
C GLU A 10 -13.26 12.22 0.27
N ILE A 11 -12.22 12.29 1.12
CA ILE A 11 -11.16 11.30 1.15
C ILE A 11 -11.70 9.91 1.51
N ASN A 12 -12.60 9.82 2.50
CA ASN A 12 -13.21 8.55 2.88
C ASN A 12 -14.06 7.95 1.76
N VAL A 13 -14.89 8.78 1.12
CA VAL A 13 -15.72 8.34 -0.02
C VAL A 13 -14.84 7.84 -1.16
N LEU A 14 -13.81 8.61 -1.53
CA LEU A 14 -12.87 8.22 -2.57
C LEU A 14 -12.15 6.93 -2.22
N SER A 15 -11.67 6.80 -0.99
CA SER A 15 -11.02 5.57 -0.50
C SER A 15 -11.94 4.35 -0.63
N ASN A 16 -13.20 4.47 -0.24
CA ASN A 16 -14.18 3.38 -0.36
C ASN A 16 -14.45 3.00 -1.83
N LEU A 17 -14.53 3.98 -2.73
CA LEU A 17 -14.69 3.74 -4.16
C LEU A 17 -13.48 2.99 -4.74
N ILE A 18 -12.28 3.43 -4.39
CA ILE A 18 -11.03 2.80 -4.81
C ILE A 18 -10.96 1.35 -4.31
N HIS A 19 -11.26 1.10 -3.04
CA HIS A 19 -11.25 -0.26 -2.48
C HIS A 19 -12.23 -1.19 -3.19
N ARG A 20 -13.47 -0.74 -3.40
CA ARG A 20 -14.47 -1.54 -4.12
C ARG A 20 -14.06 -1.86 -5.55
N GLU A 21 -13.44 -0.92 -6.23
CA GLU A 21 -12.98 -1.11 -7.60
C GLU A 21 -11.80 -2.10 -7.65
N ILE A 22 -10.86 -1.99 -6.71
CA ILE A 22 -9.75 -2.94 -6.57
C ILE A 22 -10.29 -4.35 -6.34
N ASP A 23 -11.21 -4.51 -5.39
CA ASP A 23 -11.81 -5.81 -5.08
C ASP A 23 -12.52 -6.42 -6.29
N SER A 24 -13.28 -5.61 -7.03
CA SER A 24 -13.95 -6.03 -8.26
C SER A 24 -12.95 -6.43 -9.35
N TYR A 25 -11.89 -5.66 -9.50
CA TYR A 25 -10.86 -5.90 -10.52
C TYR A 25 -10.05 -7.16 -10.22
N VAL A 26 -9.67 -7.34 -8.98
CA VAL A 26 -8.96 -8.52 -8.50
C VAL A 26 -9.83 -9.77 -8.68
N SER A 27 -11.11 -9.72 -8.31
CA SER A 27 -12.06 -10.84 -8.48
C SER A 27 -12.23 -11.28 -9.94
N LYS A 28 -12.24 -10.32 -10.88
CA LYS A 28 -12.48 -10.62 -12.30
C LYS A 28 -11.24 -11.14 -13.04
N ASN A 29 -10.05 -10.66 -12.67
CA ASN A 29 -8.84 -10.88 -13.47
C ASN A 29 -7.88 -11.93 -12.88
N SER A 30 -8.12 -12.37 -11.67
CA SER A 30 -7.23 -13.33 -11.00
C SER A 30 -8.01 -14.31 -10.11
N PRO A 31 -8.98 -15.07 -10.66
CA PRO A 31 -9.82 -15.95 -9.84
C PRO A 31 -9.04 -17.04 -9.08
N ASN A 32 -7.83 -17.36 -9.51
CA ASN A 32 -6.97 -18.36 -8.89
C ASN A 32 -5.85 -17.76 -8.01
N PHE A 33 -5.75 -16.45 -7.95
CA PHE A 33 -4.64 -15.74 -7.28
C PHE A 33 -5.07 -14.91 -6.07
N ILE A 34 -6.36 -14.79 -5.89
CA ILE A 34 -6.89 -14.25 -4.66
C ILE A 34 -6.85 -15.40 -3.66
N ASP A 35 -5.71 -15.58 -3.06
CA ASP A 35 -5.71 -15.98 -1.69
C ASP A 35 -6.58 -14.92 -0.99
N GLU A 36 -7.79 -15.30 -0.58
CA GLU A 36 -8.78 -14.43 0.10
C GLU A 36 -8.18 -13.66 1.29
N ASN A 37 -6.91 -13.88 1.54
CA ASN A 37 -6.10 -13.37 2.63
C ASN A 37 -5.21 -12.16 2.26
N ILE A 38 -5.10 -11.76 1.01
CA ILE A 38 -4.30 -10.57 0.63
C ILE A 38 -5.20 -9.35 0.58
N THR A 39 -5.14 -8.52 1.61
CA THR A 39 -5.87 -7.26 1.69
C THR A 39 -5.16 -6.17 0.84
N ALA A 40 -5.86 -5.06 0.54
CA ALA A 40 -5.28 -3.93 -0.18
C ALA A 40 -4.03 -3.37 0.53
N ILE A 41 -4.04 -3.30 1.87
CA ILE A 41 -2.90 -2.82 2.65
C ILE A 41 -1.71 -3.80 2.57
N ASN A 42 -1.96 -5.10 2.55
CA ASN A 42 -0.91 -6.10 2.32
C ASN A 42 -0.28 -5.91 0.95
N GLY A 43 -1.08 -5.63 -0.08
CA GLY A 43 -0.62 -5.32 -1.42
C GLY A 43 0.29 -4.10 -1.48
N HIS A 44 -0.02 -3.05 -0.74
CA HIS A 44 0.84 -1.85 -0.62
C HIS A 44 2.19 -2.18 0.02
N VAL A 45 2.20 -2.95 1.09
CA VAL A 45 3.45 -3.38 1.76
C VAL A 45 4.28 -4.26 0.83
N ILE A 46 3.66 -5.22 0.16
CA ILE A 46 4.34 -6.09 -0.83
C ILE A 46 4.96 -5.25 -1.94
N GLY A 47 4.22 -4.33 -2.52
CA GLY A 47 4.72 -3.43 -3.57
C GLY A 47 5.91 -2.58 -3.10
N PHE A 48 5.84 -2.03 -1.90
CA PHE A 48 6.93 -1.26 -1.32
C PHE A 48 8.19 -2.12 -1.09
N LEU A 49 8.06 -3.31 -0.53
CA LEU A 49 9.18 -4.23 -0.35
C LEU A 49 9.77 -4.68 -1.69
N TYR A 50 8.93 -4.91 -2.69
CA TYR A 50 9.37 -5.29 -4.03
C TYR A 50 10.20 -4.19 -4.69
N MET A 51 9.71 -2.95 -4.64
CA MET A 51 10.40 -1.78 -5.21
C MET A 51 11.69 -1.42 -4.49
N ASN A 52 11.86 -1.84 -3.25
CA ASN A 52 13.03 -1.58 -2.41
C ASN A 52 13.82 -2.87 -2.09
N SER A 53 13.78 -3.86 -2.97
CA SER A 53 14.45 -5.14 -2.77
C SER A 53 15.99 -5.05 -2.68
N ASP A 54 16.56 -3.94 -3.10
CA ASP A 54 17.99 -3.62 -3.00
C ASP A 54 18.40 -3.07 -1.62
N LYS A 55 17.45 -2.85 -0.72
CA LYS A 55 17.66 -2.27 0.61
C LYS A 55 17.12 -3.19 1.69
N ASP A 56 17.69 -3.05 2.88
CA ASP A 56 17.13 -3.66 4.09
C ASP A 56 15.97 -2.79 4.59
N ILE A 57 14.77 -3.36 4.62
CA ILE A 57 13.54 -2.70 5.07
C ILE A 57 13.11 -3.30 6.41
N PHE A 58 12.77 -2.44 7.35
CA PHE A 58 12.38 -2.79 8.71
C PHE A 58 10.94 -2.36 9.00
N GLN A 59 10.38 -2.84 10.09
CA GLN A 59 9.03 -2.45 10.52
C GLN A 59 8.87 -0.92 10.61
N ARG A 60 9.89 -0.20 11.07
CA ARG A 60 9.87 1.27 11.16
C ARG A 60 9.59 1.93 9.80
N ASP A 61 10.14 1.38 8.73
CA ASP A 61 9.90 1.91 7.37
C ASP A 61 8.44 1.74 6.96
N ILE A 62 7.79 0.66 7.39
CA ILE A 62 6.36 0.43 7.16
C ILE A 62 5.50 1.36 8.01
N GLU A 63 5.87 1.59 9.28
CA GLU A 63 5.20 2.58 10.14
C GLU A 63 5.18 3.96 9.48
N GLU A 64 6.32 4.38 8.92
CA GLU A 64 6.48 5.66 8.24
C GLU A 64 5.71 5.69 6.90
N LEU A 65 5.83 4.64 6.08
CA LEU A 65 5.12 4.54 4.80
C LEU A 65 3.62 4.70 4.96
N LEU A 66 3.04 3.98 5.92
CA LEU A 66 1.59 3.93 6.12
C LEU A 66 1.08 4.97 7.13
N GLN A 67 1.98 5.70 7.80
CA GLN A 67 1.65 6.65 8.86
C GLN A 67 0.78 5.99 9.95
N ILE A 68 1.18 4.80 10.37
CA ILE A 68 0.51 4.01 11.41
C ILE A 68 1.39 3.87 12.65
N ARG A 69 0.76 3.57 13.78
CA ARG A 69 1.45 3.33 15.04
C ARG A 69 2.18 2.00 15.04
N ARG A 70 3.23 1.90 15.85
CA ARG A 70 4.03 0.69 16.02
C ARG A 70 3.18 -0.56 16.30
N SER A 71 2.19 -0.45 17.19
CA SER A 71 1.30 -1.58 17.51
C SER A 71 0.47 -2.03 16.31
N THR A 72 -0.02 -1.10 15.49
CA THR A 72 -0.76 -1.40 14.27
C THR A 72 0.12 -2.06 13.23
N ALA A 73 1.34 -1.54 13.01
CA ALA A 73 2.32 -2.13 12.11
C ALA A 73 2.72 -3.54 12.58
N SER A 74 2.94 -3.73 13.87
CA SER A 74 3.27 -5.03 14.44
C SER A 74 2.19 -6.07 14.16
N THR A 75 0.92 -5.73 14.39
CA THR A 75 -0.22 -6.62 14.11
C THR A 75 -0.34 -6.91 12.60
N LEU A 76 -0.20 -5.90 11.76
CA LEU A 76 -0.22 -6.05 10.30
C LEU A 76 0.86 -7.02 9.82
N LEU A 77 2.10 -6.80 10.23
CA LEU A 77 3.23 -7.61 9.79
C LEU A 77 3.20 -9.04 10.36
N GLN A 78 2.73 -9.23 11.59
CA GLN A 78 2.49 -10.57 12.15
C GLN A 78 1.43 -11.33 11.32
N GLY A 79 0.36 -10.66 10.93
CA GLY A 79 -0.66 -11.23 10.05
C GLY A 79 -0.09 -11.62 8.68
N MET A 80 0.73 -10.77 8.08
CA MET A 80 1.38 -11.05 6.80
C MET A 80 2.38 -12.22 6.90
N GLU A 81 3.13 -12.30 7.98
CA GLU A 81 4.05 -13.41 8.25
C GLU A 81 3.28 -14.74 8.41
N ALA A 82 2.18 -14.73 9.18
CA ALA A 82 1.32 -15.92 9.36
C ALA A 82 0.71 -16.41 8.04
N LYS A 83 0.42 -15.50 7.11
CA LYS A 83 -0.08 -15.83 5.77
C LYS A 83 1.02 -16.26 4.78
N GLY A 84 2.27 -16.26 5.20
CA GLY A 84 3.40 -16.58 4.33
C GLY A 84 3.70 -15.53 3.28
N LEU A 85 3.36 -14.26 3.53
CA LEU A 85 3.61 -13.16 2.60
C LEU A 85 4.97 -12.50 2.82
N ILE A 86 5.47 -12.52 4.04
CA ILE A 86 6.79 -12.02 4.42
C ILE A 86 7.50 -12.98 5.35
N ARG A 87 8.82 -12.86 5.40
CA ARG A 87 9.69 -13.44 6.43
C ARG A 87 10.43 -12.32 7.14
N ARG A 88 10.82 -12.60 8.39
CA ARG A 88 11.73 -11.74 9.15
C ARG A 88 13.09 -12.40 9.19
N GLU A 89 14.12 -11.70 8.76
CA GLU A 89 15.49 -12.19 8.74
C GLU A 89 16.40 -11.32 9.59
N PRO A 90 17.32 -11.90 10.39
CA PRO A 90 18.29 -11.14 11.15
C PRO A 90 19.25 -10.41 10.21
N VAL A 91 19.75 -9.26 10.67
CA VAL A 91 20.82 -8.52 9.99
C VAL A 91 22.14 -8.69 10.74
N ALA A 92 23.26 -8.64 10.01
CA ALA A 92 24.58 -8.92 10.57
C ALA A 92 25.04 -7.90 11.63
N PHE A 93 24.57 -6.65 11.54
CA PHE A 93 25.04 -5.56 12.39
C PHE A 93 24.26 -5.38 13.71
N ASP A 94 23.07 -5.94 13.83
CA ASP A 94 22.29 -5.91 15.09
C ASP A 94 21.32 -7.10 15.15
N ALA A 95 21.57 -8.01 16.11
CA ALA A 95 20.74 -9.21 16.31
C ALA A 95 19.29 -8.90 16.74
N ARG A 96 19.02 -7.70 17.24
CA ARG A 96 17.68 -7.28 17.65
C ARG A 96 16.82 -6.79 16.49
N LEU A 97 17.45 -6.43 15.37
CA LEU A 97 16.76 -5.98 14.16
C LEU A 97 16.46 -7.16 13.24
N LYS A 98 15.26 -7.17 12.72
CA LYS A 98 14.80 -8.13 11.72
C LYS A 98 14.34 -7.38 10.48
N LYS A 99 15.00 -7.59 9.36
CA LYS A 99 14.54 -7.05 8.09
C LYS A 99 13.37 -7.85 7.55
N LEU A 100 12.50 -7.17 6.82
CA LEU A 100 11.34 -7.74 6.17
C LEU A 100 11.70 -8.20 4.76
N VAL A 101 11.41 -9.44 4.45
CA VAL A 101 11.73 -10.06 3.16
C VAL A 101 10.47 -10.67 2.55
N LEU A 102 10.24 -10.43 1.27
CA LEU A 102 9.16 -11.07 0.54
C LEU A 102 9.41 -12.57 0.37
N THR A 103 8.33 -13.34 0.44
CA THR A 103 8.34 -14.76 0.08
C THR A 103 8.20 -14.92 -1.44
N GLU A 104 8.52 -16.10 -1.97
CA GLU A 104 8.28 -16.41 -3.38
C GLU A 104 6.79 -16.28 -3.75
N LYS A 105 5.89 -16.64 -2.83
CA LYS A 105 4.44 -16.49 -2.98
C LYS A 105 4.05 -15.03 -3.23
N SER A 106 4.54 -14.09 -2.42
CA SER A 106 4.21 -12.67 -2.57
C SER A 106 4.88 -12.02 -3.77
N ILE A 107 6.09 -12.45 -4.13
CA ILE A 107 6.78 -11.99 -5.35
C ILE A 107 5.98 -12.43 -6.61
N ALA A 108 5.54 -13.67 -6.67
CA ALA A 108 4.73 -14.18 -7.77
C ALA A 108 3.38 -13.45 -7.86
N ALA A 109 2.71 -13.24 -6.72
CA ALA A 109 1.48 -12.48 -6.65
C ALA A 109 1.66 -11.04 -7.14
N HIS A 110 2.73 -10.36 -6.71
CA HIS A 110 3.03 -8.99 -7.13
C HIS A 110 3.26 -8.89 -8.64
N LYS A 111 4.03 -9.81 -9.23
CA LYS A 111 4.29 -9.81 -10.68
C LYS A 111 3.02 -9.96 -11.51
N GLN A 112 2.05 -10.74 -11.06
CA GLN A 112 0.76 -10.89 -11.74
C GLN A 112 -0.14 -9.67 -11.55
N ILE A 113 -0.12 -9.05 -10.37
CA ILE A 113 -0.93 -7.88 -10.04
C ILE A 113 -0.35 -6.61 -10.69
N ALA A 114 0.96 -6.53 -10.91
CA ALA A 114 1.62 -5.33 -11.44
C ALA A 114 1.07 -4.88 -12.80
N THR A 115 0.76 -5.80 -13.70
CA THR A 115 0.09 -5.51 -14.98
C THR A 115 -1.29 -4.91 -14.77
N ASN A 116 -1.99 -5.35 -13.75
CA ASN A 116 -3.34 -4.92 -13.42
C ASN A 116 -3.36 -3.56 -12.70
N ILE A 117 -2.35 -3.28 -11.88
CA ILE A 117 -2.19 -1.98 -11.21
C ILE A 117 -2.03 -0.86 -12.24
N SER A 118 -1.25 -1.08 -13.28
CA SER A 118 -1.06 -0.09 -14.35
C SER A 118 -2.37 0.28 -15.05
N SER A 119 -3.21 -0.70 -15.36
CA SER A 119 -4.54 -0.47 -15.93
C SER A 119 -5.47 0.26 -14.97
N PHE A 120 -5.40 -0.06 -13.69
CA PHE A 120 -6.19 0.59 -12.66
C PHE A 120 -5.78 2.05 -12.46
N GLU A 121 -4.48 2.34 -12.40
CA GLU A 121 -3.96 3.71 -12.34
C GLU A 121 -4.39 4.53 -13.56
N ASN A 122 -4.34 3.95 -14.76
CA ASN A 122 -4.83 4.60 -15.98
C ASN A 122 -6.33 4.92 -15.90
N LYS A 123 -7.13 4.06 -15.27
CA LYS A 123 -8.55 4.32 -15.03
C LYS A 123 -8.76 5.47 -14.05
N LEU A 124 -7.99 5.51 -12.96
CA LEU A 124 -8.07 6.59 -11.98
C LEU A 124 -7.69 7.94 -12.54
N THR A 125 -6.74 7.98 -13.46
CA THR A 125 -6.18 9.22 -14.01
C THR A 125 -6.82 9.64 -15.34
N LYS A 126 -7.82 8.88 -15.81
CA LYS A 126 -8.51 9.19 -17.06
C LYS A 126 -9.07 10.61 -17.02
N ASP A 127 -8.83 11.36 -18.09
CA ASP A 127 -9.28 12.75 -18.27
C ASP A 127 -8.74 13.76 -17.22
N ILE A 128 -7.68 13.38 -16.47
CA ILE A 128 -6.99 14.25 -15.53
C ILE A 128 -5.65 14.69 -16.18
N LEU A 129 -5.41 15.99 -16.19
CA LEU A 129 -4.17 16.56 -16.74
C LEU A 129 -2.99 16.31 -15.79
N GLU A 130 -1.79 16.21 -16.34
CA GLU A 130 -0.57 16.01 -15.54
C GLU A 130 -0.35 17.13 -14.50
N GLU A 131 -0.70 18.37 -14.85
CA GLU A 131 -0.62 19.51 -13.91
C GLU A 131 -1.61 19.39 -12.77
N GLU A 132 -2.81 18.84 -13.02
CA GLU A 132 -3.81 18.58 -11.99
C GLU A 132 -3.34 17.49 -11.04
N LEU A 133 -2.71 16.43 -11.56
CA LEU A 133 -2.09 15.39 -10.73
C LEU A 133 -0.97 15.93 -9.86
N LYS A 134 -0.08 16.76 -10.41
CA LYS A 134 0.96 17.43 -9.61
C LYS A 134 0.38 18.26 -8.48
N THR A 135 -0.65 19.04 -8.78
CA THR A 135 -1.36 19.86 -7.78
C THR A 135 -2.01 18.99 -6.72
N PHE A 136 -2.68 17.92 -7.13
CA PHE A 136 -3.30 16.95 -6.22
C PHE A 136 -2.29 16.39 -5.21
N PHE A 137 -1.14 15.90 -5.68
CA PHE A 137 -0.12 15.36 -4.80
C PHE A 137 0.52 16.41 -3.89
N GLN A 138 0.69 17.65 -4.37
CA GLN A 138 1.15 18.75 -3.54
C GLN A 138 0.19 19.05 -2.40
N VAL A 139 -1.12 19.08 -2.70
CA VAL A 139 -2.17 19.31 -1.68
C VAL A 139 -2.22 18.16 -0.68
N ILE A 140 -2.20 16.92 -1.15
CA ILE A 140 -2.17 15.73 -0.26
C ILE A 140 -0.97 15.80 0.70
N ASN A 141 0.22 16.17 0.19
CA ASN A 141 1.40 16.30 1.04
C ASN A 141 1.27 17.42 2.08
N LYS A 142 0.67 18.56 1.72
CA LYS A 142 0.38 19.63 2.68
C LYS A 142 -0.58 19.15 3.78
N ILE A 143 -1.63 18.41 3.41
CA ILE A 143 -2.59 17.85 4.38
C ILE A 143 -1.88 16.88 5.32
N LYS A 144 -1.06 15.96 4.80
CA LYS A 144 -0.25 15.04 5.61
C LYS A 144 0.63 15.81 6.61
N ASN A 145 1.35 16.82 6.14
CA ASN A 145 2.21 17.63 6.98
C ASN A 145 1.45 18.37 8.09
N ASN A 146 0.24 18.83 7.83
CA ASN A 146 -0.60 19.47 8.84
C ASN A 146 -1.07 18.50 9.92
N LEU A 147 -1.18 17.21 9.61
CA LEU A 147 -1.64 16.18 10.53
C LEU A 147 -0.50 15.51 11.33
N THR A 148 0.74 15.67 10.89
CA THR A 148 1.92 15.02 11.50
C THR A 148 2.80 15.95 12.33
N LYS A 149 2.38 17.22 12.50
CA LYS A 149 3.05 18.20 13.36
C LYS A 149 2.63 18.07 14.81
#